data_49c81358d1d782b159a7a02afef1bb3c
#
_entry.id   49c81358d1d782b159a7a02afef1bb3c
#
_cell.length_a   1.000
_cell.length_b   1.000
_cell.length_c   1.000
_cell.angle_alpha   90.00
_cell.angle_beta   90.00
_cell.angle_gamma   90.00
#
_symmetry.space_group_name_H-M   'P 1'
#
loop_
_entity.id
_entity.type
_entity.pdbx_description
1 polymer ?
#
loop_
_entity_poly.entity_id
_entity_poly.type
_entity_poly.pdbx_seq_one_letter_code
_entity_poly.pdbx_strand_id
1 'polypeptide(L)'
;MNIMKGKKGLITNLYNDRSLGWGISQKLSEAGADLAFTYLGDAQKNRVVSLAEKLNSKVTFSCDFEKKADVVRLFEDIKNQWGQIDFVVHAVSHSDKSEMLGGYLNATRENFLRTMLVSCFSFTEVAREASKIMKDGGSMLTLTYESKKTIPNYNVMGVCKAALESSVKYLARDLGSKKIRVNAISAGPIKNLIGNAVGDAKFLYKWNEDHSFLKRNVDIHDIGNSALYLLSDLASGVTGEIHYVDAGYNKVGMPDPKNMKE
;
A
#
# COMPACT_ATOMS: atom_id res chain seq x y z
N MET A 1 -4.27 13.21 -19.16
CA MET A 1 -3.16 12.52 -19.87
C MET A 1 -3.39 11.02 -19.75
N ASN A 2 -3.59 10.29 -20.85
CA ASN A 2 -3.94 8.83 -20.81
C ASN A 2 -2.68 7.95 -20.76
N ILE A 3 -1.77 8.23 -19.82
CA ILE A 3 -0.47 7.53 -19.72
C ILE A 3 -0.58 6.06 -19.29
N MET A 4 -1.74 5.67 -18.76
CA MET A 4 -2.05 4.28 -18.37
C MET A 4 -3.06 3.62 -19.32
N LYS A 5 -3.35 4.23 -20.47
CA LYS A 5 -4.33 3.68 -21.43
C LYS A 5 -3.94 2.26 -21.89
N GLY A 6 -4.88 1.33 -21.71
CA GLY A 6 -4.68 -0.08 -22.06
C GLY A 6 -3.88 -0.90 -21.05
N LYS A 7 -3.36 -0.28 -19.98
CA LYS A 7 -2.73 -0.98 -18.87
C LYS A 7 -3.77 -1.57 -17.94
N LYS A 8 -3.57 -2.81 -17.55
CA LYS A 8 -4.45 -3.58 -16.64
C LYS A 8 -3.77 -3.81 -15.31
N GLY A 9 -4.47 -3.54 -14.22
CA GLY A 9 -3.86 -3.71 -12.91
C GLY A 9 -4.79 -4.14 -11.79
N LEU A 10 -4.20 -4.77 -10.80
CA LEU A 10 -4.86 -5.24 -9.59
C LEU A 10 -4.60 -4.27 -8.45
N ILE A 11 -5.66 -3.83 -7.77
CA ILE A 11 -5.60 -3.12 -6.49
C ILE A 11 -6.13 -4.05 -5.40
N THR A 12 -5.26 -4.45 -4.46
CA THR A 12 -5.69 -5.32 -3.38
C THR A 12 -6.36 -4.53 -2.26
N ASN A 13 -7.36 -5.14 -1.62
CA ASN A 13 -8.02 -4.65 -0.41
C ASN A 13 -8.55 -3.20 -0.50
N LEU A 14 -9.45 -2.95 -1.46
CA LEU A 14 -10.15 -1.67 -1.56
C LEU A 14 -11.15 -1.53 -0.41
N TYR A 15 -10.73 -0.89 0.68
CA TYR A 15 -11.53 -0.89 1.93
C TYR A 15 -12.67 0.13 1.92
N ASN A 16 -12.41 1.39 1.54
CA ASN A 16 -13.39 2.48 1.45
C ASN A 16 -12.86 3.65 0.59
N ASP A 17 -13.71 4.67 0.39
CA ASP A 17 -13.43 5.87 -0.39
C ASP A 17 -12.46 6.88 0.24
N ARG A 18 -11.94 6.59 1.43
CA ARG A 18 -10.90 7.37 2.12
C ARG A 18 -9.59 6.62 2.26
N SER A 19 -9.53 5.39 1.75
CA SER A 19 -8.33 4.56 1.80
C SER A 19 -7.26 5.03 0.78
N LEU A 20 -5.99 4.71 1.06
CA LEU A 20 -4.90 4.95 0.12
C LEU A 20 -5.14 4.24 -1.21
N GLY A 21 -5.64 3.00 -1.14
CA GLY A 21 -6.01 2.22 -2.33
C GLY A 21 -7.04 2.93 -3.20
N TRP A 22 -8.00 3.67 -2.59
CA TRP A 22 -8.98 4.45 -3.34
C TRP A 22 -8.33 5.63 -4.08
N GLY A 23 -7.53 6.46 -3.39
CA GLY A 23 -6.84 7.59 -4.03
C GLY A 23 -5.93 7.15 -5.20
N ILE A 24 -5.23 6.03 -5.03
CA ILE A 24 -4.43 5.41 -6.08
C ILE A 24 -5.33 4.98 -7.25
N SER A 25 -6.43 4.28 -6.96
CA SER A 25 -7.36 3.79 -7.98
C SER A 25 -7.98 4.90 -8.81
N GLN A 26 -8.36 6.02 -8.16
CA GLN A 26 -8.89 7.20 -8.86
C GLN A 26 -7.88 7.72 -9.87
N LYS A 27 -6.62 7.94 -9.47
CA LYS A 27 -5.59 8.48 -10.36
C LYS A 27 -5.23 7.54 -11.51
N LEU A 28 -5.18 6.25 -11.26
CA LEU A 28 -4.94 5.26 -12.32
C LEU A 28 -6.09 5.17 -13.31
N SER A 29 -7.35 5.19 -12.83
CA SER A 29 -8.53 5.22 -13.67
C SER A 29 -8.62 6.50 -14.52
N GLU A 30 -8.38 7.69 -13.90
CA GLU A 30 -8.29 8.98 -14.60
C GLU A 30 -7.20 8.98 -15.70
N ALA A 31 -6.13 8.21 -15.49
CA ALA A 31 -5.04 8.03 -16.44
C ALA A 31 -5.31 6.94 -17.51
N GLY A 32 -6.47 6.28 -17.46
CA GLY A 32 -6.95 5.34 -18.48
C GLY A 32 -6.62 3.87 -18.22
N ALA A 33 -6.26 3.49 -16.99
CA ALA A 33 -6.03 2.09 -16.63
C ALA A 33 -7.33 1.31 -16.44
N ASP A 34 -7.33 0.03 -16.83
CA ASP A 34 -8.33 -0.95 -16.45
C ASP A 34 -7.98 -1.56 -15.09
N LEU A 35 -8.91 -1.51 -14.13
CA LEU A 35 -8.65 -1.90 -12.75
C LEU A 35 -9.44 -3.14 -12.34
N ALA A 36 -8.81 -4.03 -11.57
CA ALA A 36 -9.45 -5.08 -10.79
C ALA A 36 -9.23 -4.85 -9.30
N PHE A 37 -10.16 -5.33 -8.48
CA PHE A 37 -10.12 -5.11 -7.04
C PHE A 37 -10.29 -6.41 -6.26
N THR A 38 -9.70 -6.48 -5.05
CA THR A 38 -10.03 -7.55 -4.11
C THR A 38 -10.80 -7.05 -2.91
N TYR A 39 -11.58 -7.95 -2.32
CA TYR A 39 -12.29 -7.79 -1.06
C TYR A 39 -12.12 -9.02 -0.16
N LEU A 40 -12.25 -8.85 1.15
CA LEU A 40 -12.21 -9.94 2.12
C LEU A 40 -13.63 -10.29 2.57
N GLY A 41 -14.12 -11.46 2.09
CA GLY A 41 -15.43 -12.01 2.47
C GLY A 41 -16.64 -11.17 2.04
N ASP A 42 -17.84 -11.72 2.25
CA ASP A 42 -19.09 -11.13 1.75
C ASP A 42 -19.44 -9.79 2.40
N ALA A 43 -19.01 -9.56 3.63
CA ALA A 43 -19.26 -8.29 4.34
C ALA A 43 -18.65 -7.07 3.63
N GLN A 44 -17.56 -7.24 2.86
CA GLN A 44 -16.92 -6.17 2.11
C GLN A 44 -17.36 -6.10 0.65
N LYS A 45 -17.89 -7.20 0.10
CA LYS A 45 -18.19 -7.37 -1.33
C LYS A 45 -18.99 -6.20 -1.90
N ASN A 46 -20.18 -5.95 -1.36
CA ASN A 46 -21.10 -4.92 -1.88
C ASN A 46 -20.46 -3.53 -1.91
N ARG A 47 -19.68 -3.19 -0.87
CA ARG A 47 -18.96 -1.92 -0.79
C ARG A 47 -17.89 -1.83 -1.89
N VAL A 48 -17.08 -2.87 -2.06
CA VAL A 48 -16.00 -2.88 -3.06
C VAL A 48 -16.56 -2.85 -4.47
N VAL A 49 -17.63 -3.60 -4.75
CA VAL A 49 -18.33 -3.57 -6.05
C VAL A 49 -18.82 -2.15 -6.35
N SER A 50 -19.52 -1.51 -5.40
CA SER A 50 -20.00 -0.13 -5.58
C SER A 50 -18.87 0.89 -5.82
N LEU A 51 -17.71 0.71 -5.17
CA LEU A 51 -16.55 1.57 -5.41
C LEU A 51 -15.90 1.29 -6.77
N ALA A 52 -15.80 0.03 -7.17
CA ALA A 52 -15.26 -0.36 -8.47
C ALA A 52 -16.11 0.22 -9.62
N GLU A 53 -17.44 0.17 -9.51
CA GLU A 53 -18.38 0.74 -10.49
C GLU A 53 -18.18 2.25 -10.69
N LYS A 54 -17.85 3.01 -9.62
CA LYS A 54 -17.52 4.45 -9.73
C LYS A 54 -16.26 4.71 -10.57
N LEU A 55 -15.42 3.70 -10.76
CA LEU A 55 -14.22 3.75 -11.60
C LEU A 55 -14.39 2.98 -12.91
N ASN A 56 -15.64 2.72 -13.31
CA ASN A 56 -16.01 1.96 -14.52
C ASN A 56 -15.41 0.53 -14.54
N SER A 57 -15.11 -0.05 -13.39
CA SER A 57 -14.67 -1.43 -13.27
C SER A 57 -15.78 -2.35 -12.78
N LYS A 58 -15.86 -3.55 -13.36
CA LYS A 58 -16.75 -4.64 -12.91
C LYS A 58 -15.95 -5.86 -12.44
N VAL A 59 -14.63 -5.75 -12.37
CA VAL A 59 -13.73 -6.88 -12.06
C VAL A 59 -13.37 -6.86 -10.60
N THR A 60 -13.97 -7.75 -9.82
CA THR A 60 -13.72 -7.87 -8.37
C THR A 60 -13.58 -9.33 -7.97
N PHE A 61 -12.69 -9.63 -7.04
CA PHE A 61 -12.40 -10.99 -6.58
C PHE A 61 -12.40 -11.06 -5.05
N SER A 62 -12.85 -12.18 -4.49
CA SER A 62 -12.65 -12.49 -3.08
C SER A 62 -11.25 -13.04 -2.86
N CYS A 63 -10.51 -12.49 -1.89
CA CYS A 63 -9.19 -12.99 -1.52
C CYS A 63 -8.89 -12.74 -0.05
N ASP A 64 -8.58 -13.82 0.66
CA ASP A 64 -8.04 -13.78 2.01
C ASP A 64 -6.51 -13.97 1.94
N PHE A 65 -5.77 -12.90 2.19
CA PHE A 65 -4.31 -12.91 2.14
C PHE A 65 -3.63 -13.69 3.28
N GLU A 66 -4.39 -14.24 4.22
CA GLU A 66 -3.90 -15.25 5.15
C GLU A 66 -3.84 -16.65 4.52
N LYS A 67 -4.53 -16.86 3.39
CA LYS A 67 -4.66 -18.15 2.72
C LYS A 67 -3.91 -18.17 1.39
N LYS A 68 -2.80 -18.90 1.35
CA LYS A 68 -2.02 -19.08 0.12
C LYS A 68 -2.86 -19.54 -1.07
N ALA A 69 -3.82 -20.46 -0.83
CA ALA A 69 -4.69 -20.96 -1.90
C ALA A 69 -5.55 -19.85 -2.53
N ASP A 70 -6.01 -18.87 -1.74
CA ASP A 70 -6.78 -17.74 -2.23
C ASP A 70 -5.92 -16.82 -3.10
N VAL A 71 -4.66 -16.60 -2.72
CA VAL A 71 -3.72 -15.81 -3.54
C VAL A 71 -3.46 -16.50 -4.88
N VAL A 72 -3.23 -17.81 -4.89
CA VAL A 72 -3.02 -18.57 -6.14
C VAL A 72 -4.26 -18.47 -7.03
N ARG A 73 -5.45 -18.77 -6.48
CA ARG A 73 -6.73 -18.69 -7.21
C ARG A 73 -6.99 -17.30 -7.78
N LEU A 74 -6.70 -16.24 -7.03
CA LEU A 74 -6.85 -14.85 -7.47
C LEU A 74 -6.12 -14.59 -8.80
N PHE A 75 -4.87 -15.03 -8.92
CA PHE A 75 -4.08 -14.81 -10.14
C PHE A 75 -4.46 -15.75 -11.28
N GLU A 76 -5.00 -16.94 -10.99
CA GLU A 76 -5.64 -17.80 -11.99
C GLU A 76 -6.90 -17.14 -12.56
N ASP A 77 -7.76 -16.59 -11.70
CA ASP A 77 -8.97 -15.88 -12.10
C ASP A 77 -8.65 -14.63 -12.92
N ILE A 78 -7.66 -13.83 -12.52
CA ILE A 78 -7.18 -12.67 -13.29
C ILE A 78 -6.65 -13.11 -14.66
N LYS A 79 -5.87 -14.19 -14.71
CA LYS A 79 -5.37 -14.74 -15.98
C LYS A 79 -6.53 -15.17 -16.92
N ASN A 80 -7.55 -15.80 -16.37
CA ASN A 80 -8.74 -16.19 -17.15
C ASN A 80 -9.51 -14.96 -17.64
N GLN A 81 -9.59 -13.89 -16.83
CA GLN A 81 -10.31 -12.66 -17.17
C GLN A 81 -9.56 -11.79 -18.20
N TRP A 82 -8.23 -11.65 -18.06
CA TRP A 82 -7.45 -10.66 -18.81
C TRP A 82 -6.25 -11.22 -19.58
N GLY A 83 -5.85 -12.47 -19.33
CA GLY A 83 -4.67 -13.11 -19.91
C GLY A 83 -3.35 -12.65 -19.28
N GLN A 84 -3.22 -11.36 -18.98
CA GLN A 84 -2.06 -10.74 -18.35
C GLN A 84 -2.45 -9.46 -17.61
N ILE A 85 -1.52 -8.98 -16.75
CA ILE A 85 -1.60 -7.67 -16.09
C ILE A 85 -0.29 -6.90 -16.24
N ASP A 86 -0.38 -5.58 -16.10
CA ASP A 86 0.77 -4.67 -16.22
C ASP A 86 1.25 -4.17 -14.85
N PHE A 87 0.36 -4.13 -13.85
CA PHE A 87 0.75 -3.65 -12.52
C PHE A 87 -0.08 -4.24 -11.38
N VAL A 88 0.49 -4.17 -10.18
CA VAL A 88 -0.17 -4.55 -8.92
C VAL A 88 0.07 -3.47 -7.87
N VAL A 89 -0.98 -3.09 -7.16
CA VAL A 89 -0.91 -2.31 -5.92
C VAL A 89 -1.28 -3.19 -4.75
N HIS A 90 -0.31 -3.49 -3.90
CA HIS A 90 -0.49 -4.23 -2.67
C HIS A 90 -0.81 -3.27 -1.53
N ALA A 91 -2.09 -3.16 -1.17
CA ALA A 91 -2.61 -2.28 -0.12
C ALA A 91 -3.20 -3.08 1.06
N VAL A 92 -2.56 -4.20 1.40
CA VAL A 92 -2.97 -5.10 2.48
C VAL A 92 -2.22 -4.78 3.75
N SER A 93 -2.94 -4.70 4.88
CA SER A 93 -2.34 -4.49 6.19
C SER A 93 -3.31 -4.96 7.27
N HIS A 94 -2.80 -5.70 8.25
CA HIS A 94 -3.55 -6.15 9.42
C HIS A 94 -2.63 -6.26 10.63
N SER A 95 -3.13 -5.86 11.79
CA SER A 95 -2.59 -6.15 13.12
C SER A 95 -3.72 -6.01 14.15
N ASP A 96 -3.61 -6.69 15.26
CA ASP A 96 -4.62 -6.59 16.33
C ASP A 96 -4.53 -5.23 17.01
N LYS A 97 -5.65 -4.51 17.00
CA LYS A 97 -5.74 -3.13 17.52
C LYS A 97 -5.38 -3.01 18.99
N SER A 98 -5.69 -4.01 19.80
CA SER A 98 -5.36 -4.05 21.22
C SER A 98 -3.84 -4.00 21.46
N GLU A 99 -3.04 -4.58 20.55
CA GLU A 99 -1.59 -4.63 20.67
C GLU A 99 -0.89 -3.41 20.00
N MET A 100 -1.65 -2.55 19.35
CA MET A 100 -1.17 -1.23 18.90
C MET A 100 -1.22 -0.18 20.01
N LEU A 101 -1.63 -0.56 21.23
CA LEU A 101 -1.59 0.27 22.43
C LEU A 101 -0.57 -0.28 23.43
N GLY A 102 0.13 0.61 24.12
CA GLY A 102 1.13 0.21 25.13
C GLY A 102 2.50 -0.15 24.54
N GLY A 103 3.25 -0.97 25.25
CA GLY A 103 4.64 -1.30 24.90
C GLY A 103 4.74 -2.46 23.91
N TYR A 104 5.67 -2.35 22.97
CA TYR A 104 6.02 -3.41 22.01
C TYR A 104 6.39 -4.76 22.69
N LEU A 105 6.98 -4.70 23.90
CA LEU A 105 7.32 -5.90 24.65
C LEU A 105 6.12 -6.82 24.97
N ASN A 106 4.91 -6.28 24.92
CA ASN A 106 3.68 -7.03 25.18
C ASN A 106 3.11 -7.72 23.91
N ALA A 107 3.79 -7.60 22.78
CA ALA A 107 3.35 -8.22 21.53
C ALA A 107 3.28 -9.75 21.68
N THR A 108 2.13 -10.32 21.32
CA THR A 108 1.96 -11.79 21.34
C THR A 108 2.60 -12.42 20.09
N ARG A 109 2.98 -13.69 20.22
CA ARG A 109 3.51 -14.47 19.11
C ARG A 109 2.48 -14.57 17.98
N GLU A 110 1.23 -14.78 18.34
CA GLU A 110 0.10 -14.97 17.42
C GLU A 110 -0.09 -13.73 16.54
N ASN A 111 -0.22 -12.55 17.16
CA ASN A 111 -0.38 -11.29 16.42
C ASN A 111 0.88 -10.95 15.62
N PHE A 112 2.07 -11.19 16.17
CA PHE A 112 3.33 -10.98 15.43
C PHE A 112 3.37 -11.81 14.15
N LEU A 113 3.11 -13.12 14.22
CA LEU A 113 3.12 -14.01 13.05
C LEU A 113 2.05 -13.61 12.04
N ARG A 114 0.83 -13.31 12.49
CA ARG A 114 -0.28 -12.91 11.63
C ARG A 114 0.01 -11.55 10.95
N THR A 115 0.50 -10.56 11.69
CA THR A 115 0.89 -9.26 11.15
C THR A 115 1.96 -9.42 10.08
N MET A 116 3.00 -10.20 10.33
CA MET A 116 4.07 -10.48 9.37
C MET A 116 3.56 -11.21 8.12
N LEU A 117 2.70 -12.19 8.29
CA LEU A 117 2.10 -12.92 7.17
C LEU A 117 1.27 -11.98 6.28
N VAL A 118 0.31 -11.26 6.87
CA VAL A 118 -0.68 -10.49 6.12
C VAL A 118 -0.11 -9.17 5.60
N SER A 119 0.72 -8.48 6.39
CA SER A 119 1.17 -7.11 6.05
C SER A 119 2.56 -7.04 5.42
N CYS A 120 3.28 -8.18 5.35
CA CYS A 120 4.60 -8.26 4.74
C CYS A 120 4.71 -9.42 3.74
N PHE A 121 4.59 -10.68 4.21
CA PHE A 121 4.87 -11.84 3.37
C PHE A 121 3.84 -12.03 2.25
N SER A 122 2.60 -11.62 2.46
CA SER A 122 1.57 -11.63 1.41
C SER A 122 2.01 -10.85 0.16
N PHE A 123 2.81 -9.77 0.30
CA PHE A 123 3.37 -9.07 -0.86
C PHE A 123 4.33 -9.95 -1.66
N THR A 124 5.13 -10.77 -1.00
CA THR A 124 6.01 -11.75 -1.66
C THR A 124 5.20 -12.81 -2.41
N GLU A 125 4.10 -13.31 -1.82
CA GLU A 125 3.20 -14.26 -2.48
C GLU A 125 2.50 -13.64 -3.68
N VAL A 126 1.97 -12.43 -3.53
CA VAL A 126 1.38 -11.64 -4.63
C VAL A 126 2.39 -11.42 -5.76
N ALA A 127 3.61 -11.00 -5.43
CA ALA A 127 4.66 -10.77 -6.44
C ALA A 127 5.03 -12.05 -7.19
N ARG A 128 5.09 -13.20 -6.49
CA ARG A 128 5.35 -14.50 -7.09
C ARG A 128 4.27 -14.88 -8.12
N GLU A 129 3.02 -14.76 -7.72
CA GLU A 129 1.91 -15.16 -8.61
C GLU A 129 1.70 -14.15 -9.76
N ALA A 130 1.74 -12.84 -9.47
CA ALA A 130 1.64 -11.78 -10.47
C ALA A 130 2.72 -11.91 -11.55
N SER A 131 3.97 -12.21 -11.16
CA SER A 131 5.08 -12.32 -12.12
C SER A 131 4.91 -13.43 -13.16
N LYS A 132 4.01 -14.38 -12.94
CA LYS A 132 3.69 -15.45 -13.90
C LYS A 132 2.80 -14.95 -15.06
N ILE A 133 2.08 -13.85 -14.84
CA ILE A 133 1.13 -13.26 -15.80
C ILE A 133 1.49 -11.82 -16.22
N MET A 134 2.63 -11.30 -15.77
CA MET A 134 3.24 -10.03 -16.22
C MET A 134 4.28 -10.33 -17.30
N LYS A 135 3.82 -10.72 -18.50
CA LYS A 135 4.67 -11.29 -19.57
C LYS A 135 5.62 -10.28 -20.21
N ASP A 136 5.19 -9.03 -20.30
CA ASP A 136 5.92 -7.95 -20.97
C ASP A 136 6.64 -7.02 -19.98
N GLY A 137 6.84 -7.48 -18.75
CA GLY A 137 7.30 -6.66 -17.64
C GLY A 137 6.15 -6.01 -16.91
N GLY A 138 6.42 -4.97 -16.13
CA GLY A 138 5.40 -4.23 -15.40
C GLY A 138 5.89 -3.57 -14.12
N SER A 139 4.96 -3.22 -13.24
CA SER A 139 5.29 -2.55 -11.98
C SER A 139 4.47 -3.05 -10.80
N MET A 140 5.11 -3.24 -9.65
CA MET A 140 4.46 -3.58 -8.38
C MET A 140 4.73 -2.49 -7.36
N LEU A 141 3.69 -2.12 -6.63
CA LEU A 141 3.74 -1.09 -5.59
C LEU A 141 3.15 -1.64 -4.29
N THR A 142 3.85 -1.44 -3.18
CA THR A 142 3.28 -1.66 -1.84
C THR A 142 3.25 -0.38 -1.03
N LEU A 143 2.48 -0.38 0.06
CA LEU A 143 2.32 0.77 0.94
C LEU A 143 3.01 0.49 2.28
N THR A 144 3.90 1.38 2.67
CA THR A 144 4.60 1.34 3.95
C THR A 144 4.36 2.64 4.74
N TYR A 145 4.90 2.70 5.92
CA TYR A 145 4.96 3.89 6.76
C TYR A 145 6.33 3.92 7.43
N GLU A 146 6.78 5.08 7.85
CA GLU A 146 8.10 5.33 8.44
C GLU A 146 8.64 4.15 9.29
N SER A 147 9.63 3.45 8.76
CA SER A 147 10.22 2.25 9.38
C SER A 147 11.60 2.50 9.99
N LYS A 148 12.23 3.64 9.69
CA LYS A 148 13.57 4.01 10.18
C LYS A 148 13.53 4.68 11.54
N LYS A 149 12.35 5.09 12.00
CA LYS A 149 12.12 5.75 13.28
C LYS A 149 11.05 5.01 14.06
N THR A 150 11.13 5.06 15.37
CA THR A 150 10.08 4.54 16.23
C THR A 150 8.89 5.48 16.23
N ILE A 151 7.73 4.97 15.87
CA ILE A 151 6.46 5.68 15.93
C ILE A 151 5.66 5.16 17.12
N PRO A 152 5.24 6.03 18.07
CA PRO A 152 4.43 5.62 19.20
C PRO A 152 3.20 4.82 18.77
N ASN A 153 2.88 3.75 19.50
CA ASN A 153 1.71 2.87 19.26
C ASN A 153 1.69 2.18 17.88
N TYR A 154 2.81 2.16 17.14
CA TYR A 154 2.89 1.42 15.88
C TYR A 154 3.44 0.00 16.06
N ASN A 155 4.20 -0.24 17.11
CA ASN A 155 4.64 -1.52 17.66
C ASN A 155 5.00 -2.59 16.61
N VAL A 156 4.31 -3.73 16.63
CA VAL A 156 4.52 -4.85 15.68
C VAL A 156 4.42 -4.39 14.22
N MET A 157 3.53 -3.45 13.92
CA MET A 157 3.39 -2.93 12.57
C MET A 157 4.65 -2.19 12.10
N GLY A 158 5.33 -1.45 12.96
CA GLY A 158 6.60 -0.78 12.64
C GLY A 158 7.69 -1.79 12.24
N VAL A 159 7.83 -2.88 13.01
CA VAL A 159 8.75 -3.99 12.68
C VAL A 159 8.35 -4.65 11.35
N CYS A 160 7.05 -4.87 11.14
CA CYS A 160 6.53 -5.45 9.92
C CYS A 160 6.81 -4.55 8.69
N LYS A 161 6.66 -3.23 8.81
CA LYS A 161 6.95 -2.30 7.71
C LYS A 161 8.45 -2.26 7.37
N ALA A 162 9.35 -2.37 8.35
CA ALA A 162 10.77 -2.51 8.10
C ALA A 162 11.10 -3.79 7.30
N ALA A 163 10.48 -4.91 7.64
CA ALA A 163 10.60 -6.16 6.89
C ALA A 163 10.02 -6.03 5.46
N LEU A 164 8.87 -5.38 5.30
CA LEU A 164 8.25 -5.12 4.00
C LEU A 164 9.16 -4.27 3.11
N GLU A 165 9.76 -3.20 3.62
CA GLU A 165 10.70 -2.36 2.87
C GLU A 165 11.96 -3.12 2.45
N SER A 166 12.43 -4.03 3.28
CA SER A 166 13.51 -4.94 2.90
C SER A 166 13.06 -5.88 1.78
N SER A 167 11.86 -6.46 1.88
CA SER A 167 11.28 -7.36 0.86
C SER A 167 11.17 -6.68 -0.51
N VAL A 168 10.85 -5.38 -0.57
CA VAL A 168 10.81 -4.59 -1.83
C VAL A 168 12.13 -4.70 -2.58
N LYS A 169 13.26 -4.57 -1.89
CA LYS A 169 14.61 -4.60 -2.50
C LYS A 169 14.93 -5.99 -3.06
N TYR A 170 14.64 -7.05 -2.30
CA TYR A 170 14.88 -8.43 -2.77
C TYR A 170 13.97 -8.78 -3.95
N LEU A 171 12.68 -8.42 -3.90
CA LEU A 171 11.75 -8.64 -5.00
C LEU A 171 12.15 -7.84 -6.26
N ALA A 172 12.61 -6.59 -6.10
CA ALA A 172 13.11 -5.78 -7.21
C ALA A 172 14.31 -6.43 -7.90
N ARG A 173 15.26 -6.98 -7.12
CA ARG A 173 16.40 -7.72 -7.63
C ARG A 173 15.97 -8.98 -8.39
N ASP A 174 15.09 -9.78 -7.79
CA ASP A 174 14.70 -11.08 -8.34
C ASP A 174 13.85 -10.95 -9.61
N LEU A 175 13.06 -9.87 -9.72
CA LEU A 175 12.11 -9.64 -10.81
C LEU A 175 12.67 -8.71 -11.91
N GLY A 176 13.82 -8.07 -11.68
CA GLY A 176 14.42 -7.13 -12.62
C GLY A 176 14.73 -7.73 -14.00
N SER A 177 15.19 -8.97 -14.05
CA SER A 177 15.45 -9.68 -15.32
C SER A 177 14.17 -9.91 -16.15
N LYS A 178 13.01 -9.92 -15.50
CA LYS A 178 11.68 -9.97 -16.13
C LYS A 178 11.14 -8.59 -16.49
N LYS A 179 11.92 -7.52 -16.35
CA LYS A 179 11.49 -6.12 -16.54
C LYS A 179 10.34 -5.71 -15.63
N ILE A 180 10.21 -6.31 -14.45
CA ILE A 180 9.21 -5.98 -13.45
C ILE A 180 9.88 -5.11 -12.39
N ARG A 181 9.38 -3.88 -12.22
CA ARG A 181 9.82 -2.95 -11.19
C ARG A 181 9.03 -3.17 -9.90
N VAL A 182 9.68 -3.04 -8.75
CA VAL A 182 9.04 -3.21 -7.45
C VAL A 182 9.43 -2.06 -6.55
N ASN A 183 8.46 -1.29 -6.08
CA ASN A 183 8.67 -0.10 -5.26
C ASN A 183 7.68 -0.05 -4.09
N ALA A 184 7.92 0.82 -3.13
CA ALA A 184 6.99 1.15 -2.06
C ALA A 184 6.76 2.66 -1.95
N ILE A 185 5.56 3.07 -1.52
CA ILE A 185 5.30 4.42 -1.03
C ILE A 185 5.25 4.37 0.50
N SER A 186 6.11 5.17 1.13
CA SER A 186 6.02 5.51 2.55
C SER A 186 5.15 6.76 2.70
N ALA A 187 3.88 6.55 3.04
CA ALA A 187 2.89 7.61 3.13
C ALA A 187 2.93 8.28 4.50
N GLY A 188 2.86 9.61 4.55
CA GLY A 188 2.62 10.34 5.79
C GLY A 188 1.24 10.02 6.39
N PRO A 189 0.95 10.50 7.62
CA PRO A 189 -0.35 10.25 8.25
C PRO A 189 -1.49 10.88 7.45
N ILE A 190 -2.53 10.08 7.19
CA ILE A 190 -3.72 10.48 6.45
C ILE A 190 -4.95 10.24 7.31
N LYS A 191 -5.90 11.18 7.32
CA LYS A 191 -7.20 11.03 7.97
C LYS A 191 -8.03 9.93 7.29
N ASN A 192 -7.90 8.71 7.76
CA ASN A 192 -8.70 7.57 7.31
C ASN A 192 -9.05 6.64 8.48
N LEU A 193 -9.86 5.62 8.24
CA LEU A 193 -10.26 4.68 9.30
C LEU A 193 -9.09 3.89 9.89
N ILE A 194 -8.04 3.61 9.08
CA ILE A 194 -6.85 2.87 9.53
C ILE A 194 -5.98 3.77 10.39
N GLY A 195 -5.76 5.02 9.97
CA GLY A 195 -5.04 6.02 10.77
C GLY A 195 -5.71 6.28 12.13
N ASN A 196 -7.06 6.25 12.19
CA ASN A 196 -7.80 6.36 13.45
C ASN A 196 -7.72 5.11 14.35
N ALA A 197 -7.20 4.01 13.84
CA ALA A 197 -7.00 2.78 14.63
C ALA A 197 -5.66 2.77 15.38
N VAL A 198 -4.71 3.61 14.98
CA VAL A 198 -3.46 3.85 15.73
C VAL A 198 -3.81 4.74 16.92
N GLY A 199 -3.42 4.32 18.13
CA GLY A 199 -3.58 5.16 19.33
C GLY A 199 -2.95 6.54 19.11
N ASP A 200 -3.58 7.57 19.65
CA ASP A 200 -3.11 8.96 19.53
C ASP A 200 -3.02 9.51 18.09
N ALA A 201 -3.83 9.00 17.16
CA ALA A 201 -3.81 9.43 15.77
C ALA A 201 -3.95 10.97 15.62
N LYS A 202 -4.76 11.62 16.46
CA LYS A 202 -4.89 13.10 16.47
C LYS A 202 -3.57 13.79 16.77
N PHE A 203 -2.81 13.26 17.75
CA PHE A 203 -1.49 13.77 18.08
C PHE A 203 -0.53 13.58 16.90
N LEU A 204 -0.48 12.40 16.30
CA LEU A 204 0.37 12.12 15.16
C LEU A 204 0.08 13.05 13.96
N TYR A 205 -1.21 13.32 13.66
CA TYR A 205 -1.59 14.26 12.60
C TYR A 205 -1.12 15.68 12.88
N LYS A 206 -1.38 16.17 14.11
CA LYS A 206 -0.97 17.52 14.50
C LYS A 206 0.54 17.66 14.51
N TRP A 207 1.23 16.67 15.08
CA TRP A 207 2.70 16.65 15.11
C TRP A 207 3.30 16.68 13.69
N ASN A 208 2.81 15.86 12.79
CA ASN A 208 3.30 15.83 11.41
C ASN A 208 3.01 17.16 10.68
N GLU A 209 1.81 17.72 10.84
CA GLU A 209 1.45 19.02 10.28
C GLU A 209 2.40 20.13 10.75
N ASP A 210 2.67 20.20 12.05
CA ASP A 210 3.50 21.25 12.66
C ASP A 210 4.99 21.10 12.30
N HIS A 211 5.47 19.86 12.06
CA HIS A 211 6.90 19.61 11.90
C HIS A 211 7.32 19.22 10.48
N SER A 212 6.40 18.84 9.60
CA SER A 212 6.75 18.62 8.18
C SER A 212 7.25 19.88 7.50
N PHE A 213 8.06 19.74 6.45
CA PHE A 213 8.61 20.89 5.72
C PHE A 213 7.51 21.72 5.05
N LEU A 214 6.50 21.05 4.47
CA LEU A 214 5.38 21.71 3.79
C LEU A 214 4.29 22.20 4.77
N LYS A 215 4.43 22.01 6.08
CA LYS A 215 3.48 22.43 7.13
C LYS A 215 2.05 21.96 6.86
N ARG A 216 1.91 20.78 6.33
CA ARG A 216 0.63 20.11 6.10
C ARG A 216 0.78 18.59 6.18
N ASN A 217 -0.32 17.91 6.41
CA ASN A 217 -0.40 16.49 6.11
C ASN A 217 -0.62 16.26 4.60
N VAL A 218 -0.23 15.09 4.14
CA VAL A 218 -0.58 14.61 2.79
C VAL A 218 -1.98 14.03 2.77
N ASP A 219 -2.57 13.95 1.59
CA ASP A 219 -3.87 13.34 1.36
C ASP A 219 -3.80 12.14 0.39
N ILE A 220 -4.94 11.52 0.12
CA ILE A 220 -5.01 10.36 -0.78
C ILE A 220 -4.65 10.71 -2.23
N HIS A 221 -4.78 11.98 -2.63
CA HIS A 221 -4.44 12.43 -3.99
C HIS A 221 -2.92 12.59 -4.14
N ASP A 222 -2.22 13.09 -3.10
CA ASP A 222 -0.75 13.13 -3.09
C ASP A 222 -0.18 11.71 -3.29
N ILE A 223 -0.76 10.72 -2.61
CA ILE A 223 -0.38 9.31 -2.73
C ILE A 223 -0.74 8.76 -4.12
N GLY A 224 -1.95 9.06 -4.61
CA GLY A 224 -2.40 8.65 -5.94
C GLY A 224 -1.50 9.15 -7.06
N ASN A 225 -1.08 10.42 -7.01
CA ASN A 225 -0.17 11.02 -7.99
C ASN A 225 1.21 10.34 -7.98
N SER A 226 1.76 10.06 -6.79
CA SER A 226 3.05 9.36 -6.66
C SER A 226 2.94 7.89 -7.12
N ALA A 227 1.82 7.23 -6.85
CA ALA A 227 1.56 5.88 -7.34
C ALA A 227 1.45 5.84 -8.87
N LEU A 228 0.76 6.82 -9.48
CA LEU A 228 0.68 6.95 -10.94
C LEU A 228 2.08 7.08 -11.56
N TYR A 229 2.95 7.93 -10.98
CA TYR A 229 4.35 8.04 -11.42
C TYR A 229 5.06 6.69 -11.34
N LEU A 230 5.07 6.04 -10.17
CA LEU A 230 5.81 4.78 -9.94
C LEU A 230 5.30 3.59 -10.77
N LEU A 231 4.00 3.57 -11.08
CA LEU A 231 3.39 2.47 -11.84
C LEU A 231 3.43 2.68 -13.36
N SER A 232 3.61 3.92 -13.83
CA SER A 232 3.71 4.24 -15.25
C SER A 232 5.14 4.14 -15.79
N ASP A 233 5.29 4.28 -17.10
CA ASP A 233 6.58 4.28 -17.79
C ASP A 233 7.45 5.51 -17.45
N LEU A 234 6.86 6.54 -16.82
CA LEU A 234 7.61 7.70 -16.30
C LEU A 234 8.67 7.31 -15.26
N ALA A 235 8.45 6.18 -14.57
CA ALA A 235 9.39 5.63 -13.59
C ALA A 235 10.17 4.42 -14.12
N SER A 236 10.40 4.32 -15.43
CA SER A 236 11.07 3.15 -16.06
C SER A 236 12.44 2.81 -15.49
N GLY A 237 13.16 3.78 -14.95
CA GLY A 237 14.46 3.59 -14.28
C GLY A 237 14.37 3.41 -12.76
N VAL A 238 13.17 3.31 -12.15
CA VAL A 238 12.98 3.30 -10.69
C VAL A 238 12.50 1.92 -10.23
N THR A 239 13.34 1.22 -9.45
CA THR A 239 13.00 -0.06 -8.82
C THR A 239 13.76 -0.23 -7.50
N GLY A 240 13.18 -0.93 -6.53
CA GLY A 240 13.74 -1.10 -5.19
C GLY A 240 13.63 0.15 -4.31
N GLU A 241 12.86 1.15 -4.74
CA GLU A 241 12.73 2.45 -4.08
C GLU A 241 11.67 2.43 -2.98
N ILE A 242 11.97 3.13 -1.89
CA ILE A 242 11.02 3.50 -0.84
C ILE A 242 10.76 5.00 -0.99
N HIS A 243 9.70 5.33 -1.70
CA HIS A 243 9.35 6.70 -2.07
C HIS A 243 8.54 7.37 -0.96
N TYR A 244 9.13 8.38 -0.33
CA TYR A 244 8.47 9.10 0.78
C TYR A 244 7.51 10.16 0.24
N VAL A 245 6.25 10.05 0.65
CA VAL A 245 5.18 11.03 0.38
C VAL A 245 4.57 11.45 1.72
N ASP A 246 5.25 12.36 2.42
CA ASP A 246 4.97 12.74 3.80
C ASP A 246 5.18 14.24 4.09
N ALA A 247 5.13 15.08 3.06
CA ALA A 247 5.37 16.51 3.15
C ALA A 247 6.78 16.88 3.69
N GLY A 248 7.76 15.96 3.56
CA GLY A 248 9.14 16.14 4.00
C GLY A 248 9.37 15.80 5.47
N TYR A 249 8.40 15.20 6.16
CA TYR A 249 8.52 14.86 7.58
C TYR A 249 9.66 13.87 7.86
N ASN A 250 9.92 12.90 6.98
CA ASN A 250 11.01 11.94 7.16
C ASN A 250 12.41 12.59 7.24
N LYS A 251 12.55 13.84 6.80
CA LYS A 251 13.82 14.61 6.82
C LYS A 251 13.99 15.47 8.08
N VAL A 252 12.97 15.53 8.94
CA VAL A 252 13.02 16.34 10.16
C VAL A 252 13.92 15.64 11.19
N GLY A 253 15.05 16.26 11.51
CA GLY A 253 15.96 15.79 12.56
C GLY A 253 15.56 16.29 13.94
N MET A 254 15.08 17.56 14.03
CA MET A 254 14.68 18.21 15.27
C MET A 254 13.49 19.13 14.99
N PRO A 255 12.52 19.21 15.91
CA PRO A 255 11.42 20.15 15.83
C PRO A 255 11.92 21.61 15.82
N ASP A 256 11.21 22.48 15.10
CA ASP A 256 11.46 23.92 15.20
C ASP A 256 11.09 24.40 16.63
N PRO A 257 11.99 25.08 17.36
CA PRO A 257 11.70 25.58 18.71
C PRO A 257 10.44 26.44 18.82
N LYS A 258 10.07 27.15 17.74
CA LYS A 258 8.83 27.95 17.68
C LYS A 258 7.55 27.11 17.79
N ASN A 259 7.64 25.81 17.53
CA ASN A 259 6.52 24.87 17.60
C ASN A 259 6.46 24.12 18.93
N MET A 260 7.44 24.34 19.82
CA MET A 260 7.44 23.80 21.18
C MET A 260 6.69 24.81 22.06
N LYS A 261 5.44 24.50 22.39
CA LYS A 261 4.72 25.23 23.43
C LYS A 261 5.36 24.88 24.76
N GLU A 262 5.70 25.90 25.58
CA GLU A 262 6.04 25.77 26.97
C GLU A 262 4.93 25.07 27.76
#